data_bfcbb8c5999dd75f88e42358a6f103e7
#
_entry.id   bfcbb8c5999dd75f88e42358a6f103e7
#
_cell.length_a   1.000
_cell.length_b   1.000
_cell.length_c   1.000
_cell.angle_alpha   90.00
_cell.angle_beta   90.00
_cell.angle_gamma   90.00
#
_symmetry.space_group_name_H-M   'P 1'
#
loop_
_entity.id
_entity.type
_entity.pdbx_description
1 polymer ?
#
loop_
_entity_poly.entity_id
_entity_poly.type
_entity_poly.pdbx_seq_one_letter_code
_entity_poly.pdbx_strand_id
1 'polypeptide(L)'
;NVMKQYENTYRCFEFIGPSPIDYDEHLSYGECVWEELCKFNLQDNIKRGKFKVGIIFNLDKHNKDGSHWVALFINIKKREIYYLDSYGEKIPKQINKFSNKVKKQANALNLPKFILHENKRRHQFSDSECGMYSLYFIIYMLKNDNFGKFTKQRIKDDYMKKLRKMYFNH
;
A
#
# COMPACT_ATOMS: atom_id res chain seq x y z
N ASN A 1 13.53 7.13 8.45
CA ASN A 1 12.57 6.33 7.71
C ASN A 1 12.41 6.87 6.29
N VAL A 2 12.66 6.00 5.30
CA VAL A 2 12.63 6.35 3.85
C VAL A 2 11.27 6.97 3.46
N MET A 3 10.17 6.39 3.90
CA MET A 3 8.83 6.85 3.51
C MET A 3 8.45 8.20 4.10
N LYS A 4 8.96 8.54 5.28
CA LYS A 4 8.76 9.88 5.88
C LYS A 4 9.46 10.98 5.08
N GLN A 5 10.60 10.69 4.47
CA GLN A 5 11.27 11.61 3.57
C GLN A 5 10.39 11.91 2.34
N TYR A 6 9.71 10.91 1.82
CA TYR A 6 8.79 11.10 0.69
C TYR A 6 7.55 11.90 1.09
N GLU A 7 7.02 11.75 2.30
CA GLU A 7 5.94 12.61 2.80
C GLU A 7 6.37 14.09 2.87
N ASN A 8 7.60 14.35 3.26
CA ASN A 8 8.15 15.71 3.31
C ASN A 8 8.33 16.31 1.92
N THR A 9 8.75 15.50 0.95
CA THR A 9 8.96 15.94 -0.44
C THR A 9 7.63 16.10 -1.19
N TYR A 10 6.72 15.18 -1.00
CA TYR A 10 5.40 15.17 -1.65
C TYR A 10 4.32 15.42 -0.60
N ARG A 11 3.92 16.67 -0.43
CA ARG A 11 2.98 17.06 0.62
C ARG A 11 1.58 16.47 0.47
N CYS A 12 1.22 16.05 -0.74
CA CYS A 12 -0.04 15.35 -1.00
C CYS A 12 0.00 13.85 -0.67
N PHE A 13 1.14 13.35 -0.20
CA PHE A 13 1.35 11.94 0.08
C PHE A 13 1.27 11.63 1.58
N GLU A 14 0.59 10.53 1.91
CA GLU A 14 0.55 9.94 3.24
C GLU A 14 0.98 8.47 3.15
N PHE A 15 1.89 8.07 4.01
CA PHE A 15 2.32 6.68 4.14
C PHE A 15 1.76 6.07 5.42
N ILE A 16 1.15 4.89 5.31
CA ILE A 16 0.61 4.13 6.44
C ILE A 16 1.26 2.75 6.47
N GLY A 17 1.69 2.35 7.64
CA GLY A 17 2.24 1.00 7.84
C GLY A 17 3.70 0.97 8.25
N PRO A 18 4.31 -0.22 8.18
CA PRO A 18 3.71 -1.51 7.81
C PRO A 18 2.61 -1.96 8.77
N SER A 19 1.44 -2.30 8.24
CA SER A 19 0.27 -2.71 9.01
C SER A 19 0.06 -4.22 8.95
N PRO A 20 -0.27 -4.90 10.06
CA PRO A 20 -0.64 -6.29 10.01
C PRO A 20 -1.99 -6.50 9.30
N ILE A 21 -2.21 -7.72 8.81
CA ILE A 21 -3.43 -8.05 8.03
C ILE A 21 -4.71 -7.94 8.88
N ASP A 22 -4.60 -8.11 10.18
CA ASP A 22 -5.71 -8.02 11.12
C ASP A 22 -5.91 -6.59 11.69
N TYR A 23 -5.59 -5.58 10.91
CA TYR A 23 -5.62 -4.17 11.30
C TYR A 23 -6.94 -3.70 11.93
N ASP A 24 -8.06 -4.31 11.56
CA ASP A 24 -9.41 -3.93 12.00
C ASP A 24 -9.93 -4.80 13.16
N GLU A 25 -9.17 -5.76 13.64
CA GLU A 25 -9.50 -6.49 14.86
C GLU A 25 -9.27 -5.60 16.08
N HIS A 26 -10.00 -5.87 17.15
CA HIS A 26 -9.90 -5.12 18.39
C HIS A 26 -9.05 -5.86 19.43
N LEU A 27 -8.19 -5.12 20.08
CA LEU A 27 -7.41 -5.61 21.22
C LEU A 27 -8.30 -5.81 22.44
N SER A 28 -7.81 -6.50 23.48
CA SER A 28 -8.57 -6.84 24.68
C SER A 28 -9.18 -5.62 25.41
N TYR A 29 -8.58 -4.43 25.26
CA TYR A 29 -9.06 -3.18 25.82
C TYR A 29 -9.87 -2.32 24.82
N GLY A 30 -10.26 -2.87 23.67
CA GLY A 30 -11.18 -2.25 22.73
C GLY A 30 -10.58 -1.42 21.61
N GLU A 31 -9.26 -1.15 21.59
CA GLU A 31 -8.61 -0.43 20.51
C GLU A 31 -8.36 -1.31 19.29
N CYS A 32 -8.40 -0.71 18.09
CA CYS A 32 -8.03 -1.41 16.86
C CYS A 32 -6.55 -1.77 16.88
N VAL A 33 -6.20 -2.90 16.26
CA VAL A 33 -4.80 -3.34 16.06
C VAL A 33 -4.00 -2.28 15.32
N TRP A 34 -4.58 -1.65 14.29
CA TRP A 34 -3.95 -0.54 13.55
C TRP A 34 -4.95 0.59 13.29
N GLU A 35 -4.95 1.59 14.15
CA GLU A 35 -5.96 2.65 14.16
C GLU A 35 -6.01 3.47 12.89
N GLU A 36 -4.88 3.81 12.28
CA GLU A 36 -4.82 4.63 11.07
C GLU A 36 -5.61 4.00 9.90
N LEU A 37 -5.68 2.68 9.83
CA LEU A 37 -6.46 1.97 8.83
C LEU A 37 -7.90 1.69 9.30
N CYS A 38 -8.06 1.29 10.54
CA CYS A 38 -9.36 1.02 11.15
C CYS A 38 -10.26 2.27 11.09
N LYS A 39 -9.68 3.43 11.38
CA LYS A 39 -10.37 4.73 11.39
C LYS A 39 -10.13 5.56 10.12
N PHE A 40 -9.66 4.94 9.04
CA PHE A 40 -9.42 5.67 7.79
C PHE A 40 -10.67 6.40 7.34
N ASN A 41 -10.53 7.69 7.03
CA ASN A 41 -11.62 8.54 6.57
C ASN A 41 -11.20 9.31 5.32
N LEU A 42 -11.86 9.00 4.20
CA LEU A 42 -11.55 9.61 2.90
C LEU A 42 -11.76 11.13 2.89
N GLN A 43 -12.83 11.61 3.51
CA GLN A 43 -13.12 13.03 3.60
C GLN A 43 -12.02 13.78 4.36
N ASP A 44 -11.53 13.20 5.45
CA ASP A 44 -10.42 13.77 6.23
C ASP A 44 -9.14 13.87 5.38
N ASN A 45 -8.82 12.83 4.63
CA ASN A 45 -7.67 12.83 3.71
C ASN A 45 -7.80 13.94 2.66
N ILE A 46 -8.98 14.13 2.10
CA ILE A 46 -9.25 15.21 1.14
C ILE A 46 -9.07 16.57 1.79
N LYS A 47 -9.61 16.77 2.99
CA LYS A 47 -9.48 18.04 3.75
C LYS A 47 -8.04 18.39 4.08
N ARG A 48 -7.22 17.38 4.41
CA ARG A 48 -5.79 17.56 4.71
C ARG A 48 -4.92 17.70 3.46
N GLY A 49 -5.51 17.56 2.26
CA GLY A 49 -4.76 17.57 0.99
C GLY A 49 -3.92 16.31 0.76
N LYS A 50 -4.21 15.20 1.45
CA LYS A 50 -3.50 13.93 1.32
C LYS A 50 -4.18 13.07 0.25
N PHE A 51 -3.97 13.41 -1.01
CA PHE A 51 -4.62 12.81 -2.17
C PHE A 51 -3.96 11.50 -2.65
N LYS A 52 -2.76 11.21 -2.20
CA LYS A 52 -2.02 9.99 -2.53
C LYS A 52 -1.68 9.26 -1.24
N VAL A 53 -2.11 8.01 -1.15
CA VAL A 53 -1.90 7.19 0.05
C VAL A 53 -1.19 5.91 -0.33
N GLY A 54 -0.04 5.65 0.30
CA GLY A 54 0.69 4.40 0.16
C GLY A 54 0.60 3.60 1.45
N ILE A 55 0.25 2.32 1.34
CA ILE A 55 0.08 1.44 2.49
C ILE A 55 0.89 0.17 2.25
N ILE A 56 1.67 -0.24 3.25
CA ILE A 56 2.32 -1.55 3.26
C ILE A 56 1.63 -2.42 4.29
N PHE A 57 1.23 -3.62 3.87
CA PHE A 57 0.66 -4.64 4.74
C PHE A 57 1.61 -5.79 4.91
N ASN A 58 1.64 -6.33 6.13
CA ASN A 58 2.20 -7.63 6.42
C ASN A 58 1.04 -8.63 6.43
N LEU A 59 1.14 -9.71 5.66
CA LEU A 59 0.07 -10.72 5.56
C LEU A 59 -0.08 -11.57 6.82
N ASP A 60 0.85 -11.48 7.76
CA ASP A 60 0.68 -12.08 9.08
C ASP A 60 -0.11 -11.18 10.03
N LYS A 61 -0.74 -11.79 11.02
CA LYS A 61 -1.42 -11.08 12.12
C LYS A 61 -0.41 -10.33 13.00
N HIS A 62 -0.89 -9.37 13.77
CA HIS A 62 -0.06 -8.50 14.62
C HIS A 62 0.82 -9.26 15.62
N ASN A 63 0.44 -10.49 16.02
CA ASN A 63 1.15 -11.32 16.99
C ASN A 63 2.07 -12.38 16.34
N LYS A 64 2.38 -12.23 15.05
CA LYS A 64 3.28 -13.11 14.29
C LYS A 64 4.47 -12.35 13.76
N ASP A 65 5.57 -13.06 13.48
CA ASP A 65 6.68 -12.52 12.71
C ASP A 65 6.26 -12.36 11.25
N GLY A 66 6.55 -11.24 10.64
CA GLY A 66 6.11 -10.97 9.27
C GLY A 66 6.72 -11.94 8.25
N SER A 67 5.88 -12.58 7.42
CA SER A 67 6.31 -13.54 6.40
C SER A 67 6.30 -12.95 4.99
N HIS A 68 5.34 -12.10 4.66
CA HIS A 68 5.17 -11.55 3.32
C HIS A 68 4.57 -10.14 3.38
N TRP A 69 5.15 -9.23 2.59
CA TRP A 69 4.77 -7.82 2.52
C TRP A 69 4.16 -7.51 1.16
N VAL A 70 3.07 -6.76 1.17
CA VAL A 70 2.36 -6.30 -0.03
C VAL A 70 2.04 -4.82 0.09
N ALA A 71 1.69 -4.18 -1.03
CA ALA A 71 1.44 -2.75 -1.06
C ALA A 71 0.10 -2.41 -1.69
N LEU A 72 -0.49 -1.33 -1.19
CA LEU A 72 -1.66 -0.68 -1.75
C LEU A 72 -1.32 0.79 -2.00
N PHE A 73 -1.72 1.32 -3.16
CA PHE A 73 -1.57 2.74 -3.47
C PHE A 73 -2.91 3.30 -3.91
N ILE A 74 -3.33 4.41 -3.30
CA ILE A 74 -4.58 5.08 -3.62
C ILE A 74 -4.28 6.46 -4.21
N ASN A 75 -4.80 6.71 -5.41
CA ASN A 75 -4.85 8.05 -6.00
C ASN A 75 -6.28 8.58 -5.90
N ILE A 76 -6.54 9.44 -4.93
CA ILE A 76 -7.88 9.93 -4.64
C ILE A 76 -8.40 10.83 -5.78
N LYS A 77 -7.55 11.66 -6.38
CA LYS A 77 -7.94 12.54 -7.49
C LYS A 77 -8.34 11.77 -8.74
N LYS A 78 -7.63 10.68 -9.04
CA LYS A 78 -7.95 9.78 -10.16
C LYS A 78 -9.00 8.75 -9.80
N ARG A 79 -9.30 8.56 -8.52
CA ARG A 79 -10.25 7.57 -8.00
C ARG A 79 -9.82 6.15 -8.38
N GLU A 80 -8.55 5.85 -8.18
CA GLU A 80 -7.96 4.56 -8.47
C GLU A 80 -7.24 3.99 -7.26
N ILE A 81 -7.36 2.67 -7.10
CA ILE A 81 -6.70 1.89 -6.06
C ILE A 81 -5.87 0.83 -6.77
N TYR A 82 -4.60 0.70 -6.38
CA TYR A 82 -3.66 -0.24 -7.00
C TYR A 82 -3.09 -1.17 -5.94
N TYR A 83 -3.18 -2.47 -6.20
CA TYR A 83 -2.65 -3.51 -5.32
C TYR A 83 -1.46 -4.21 -5.95
N LEU A 84 -0.38 -4.36 -5.20
CA LEU A 84 0.80 -5.13 -5.60
C LEU A 84 1.12 -6.22 -4.58
N ASP A 85 1.08 -7.47 -5.04
CA ASP A 85 1.83 -8.58 -4.48
C ASP A 85 2.95 -8.92 -5.47
N SER A 86 4.20 -8.90 -5.01
CA SER A 86 5.36 -9.20 -5.88
C SER A 86 5.37 -10.61 -6.45
N TYR A 87 4.64 -11.55 -5.83
CA TYR A 87 4.41 -12.88 -6.39
C TYR A 87 3.27 -12.92 -7.43
N GLY A 88 2.52 -11.83 -7.60
CA GLY A 88 1.38 -11.78 -8.50
C GLY A 88 0.12 -12.46 -7.96
N GLU A 89 0.08 -12.73 -6.66
CA GLU A 89 -1.07 -13.36 -6.01
C GLU A 89 -2.24 -12.38 -5.88
N LYS A 90 -3.42 -12.96 -5.71
CA LYS A 90 -4.67 -12.23 -5.58
C LYS A 90 -4.73 -11.43 -4.28
N ILE A 91 -5.43 -10.28 -4.32
CA ILE A 91 -5.65 -9.46 -3.13
C ILE A 91 -6.32 -10.27 -2.00
N PRO A 92 -5.76 -10.23 -0.77
CA PRO A 92 -6.39 -10.89 0.37
C PRO A 92 -7.74 -10.25 0.74
N LYS A 93 -8.59 -11.06 1.32
CA LYS A 93 -9.93 -10.65 1.75
C LYS A 93 -9.92 -9.39 2.63
N GLN A 94 -9.00 -9.29 3.58
CA GLN A 94 -8.91 -8.18 4.51
C GLN A 94 -8.52 -6.87 3.82
N ILE A 95 -7.62 -6.93 2.85
CA ILE A 95 -7.19 -5.75 2.07
C ILE A 95 -8.30 -5.36 1.09
N ASN A 96 -8.98 -6.33 0.50
CA ASN A 96 -10.15 -6.06 -0.34
C ASN A 96 -11.27 -5.38 0.46
N LYS A 97 -11.46 -5.78 1.71
CA LYS A 97 -12.39 -5.12 2.65
C LYS A 97 -12.03 -3.65 2.85
N PHE A 98 -10.76 -3.32 3.01
CA PHE A 98 -10.28 -1.94 3.09
C PHE A 98 -10.57 -1.16 1.80
N SER A 99 -10.27 -1.74 0.64
CA SER A 99 -10.60 -1.15 -0.66
C SER A 99 -12.10 -0.86 -0.79
N ASN A 100 -12.95 -1.79 -0.38
CA ASN A 100 -14.40 -1.60 -0.40
C ASN A 100 -14.87 -0.52 0.57
N LYS A 101 -14.20 -0.38 1.72
CA LYS A 101 -14.45 0.72 2.67
C LYS A 101 -14.18 2.08 2.03
N VAL A 102 -13.07 2.22 1.31
CA VAL A 102 -12.73 3.45 0.57
C VAL A 102 -13.81 3.75 -0.48
N LYS A 103 -14.22 2.75 -1.26
CA LYS A 103 -15.28 2.88 -2.27
C LYS A 103 -16.60 3.31 -1.65
N LYS A 104 -16.96 2.75 -0.50
CA LYS A 104 -18.19 3.06 0.22
C LYS A 104 -18.16 4.50 0.75
N GLN A 105 -17.05 4.94 1.31
CA GLN A 105 -16.88 6.33 1.75
C GLN A 105 -16.95 7.31 0.58
N ALA A 106 -16.37 6.98 -0.56
CA ALA A 106 -16.44 7.78 -1.79
C ALA A 106 -17.89 7.94 -2.25
N ASN A 107 -18.66 6.84 -2.25
CA ASN A 107 -20.08 6.86 -2.61
C ASN A 107 -20.89 7.75 -1.68
N ALA A 108 -20.64 7.69 -0.37
CA ALA A 108 -21.31 8.55 0.62
C ALA A 108 -21.01 10.04 0.42
N LEU A 109 -19.87 10.38 -0.18
CA LEU A 109 -19.48 11.74 -0.52
C LEU A 109 -19.92 12.17 -1.93
N ASN A 110 -20.69 11.34 -2.63
CA ASN A 110 -21.11 11.54 -4.02
C ASN A 110 -19.93 11.73 -4.99
N LEU A 111 -18.81 11.10 -4.70
CA LEU A 111 -17.66 11.08 -5.60
C LEU A 111 -17.85 10.01 -6.67
N PRO A 112 -17.24 10.18 -7.87
CA PRO A 112 -17.22 9.12 -8.87
C PRO A 112 -16.60 7.84 -8.33
N LYS A 113 -17.00 6.71 -8.88
CA LYS A 113 -16.61 5.37 -8.43
C LYS A 113 -15.09 5.16 -8.50
N PHE A 114 -14.52 4.63 -7.42
CA PHE A 114 -13.14 4.16 -7.39
C PHE A 114 -13.02 2.80 -8.05
N ILE A 115 -11.89 2.57 -8.73
CA ILE A 115 -11.60 1.32 -9.44
C ILE A 115 -10.36 0.68 -8.81
N LEU A 116 -10.45 -0.61 -8.46
CA LEU A 116 -9.33 -1.41 -7.97
C LEU A 116 -8.61 -2.08 -9.15
N HIS A 117 -7.30 -1.93 -9.20
CA HIS A 117 -6.40 -2.61 -10.13
C HIS A 117 -5.46 -3.51 -9.35
N GLU A 118 -5.28 -4.75 -9.80
CA GLU A 118 -4.40 -5.72 -9.18
C GLU A 118 -3.25 -6.08 -10.11
N ASN A 119 -2.03 -6.14 -9.57
CA ASN A 119 -0.89 -6.71 -10.27
C ASN A 119 -1.02 -8.24 -10.30
N LYS A 120 -1.02 -8.82 -11.50
CA LYS A 120 -1.08 -10.28 -11.71
C LYS A 120 0.24 -10.86 -12.17
N ARG A 121 1.23 -10.00 -12.44
CA ARG A 121 2.55 -10.43 -12.87
C ARG A 121 3.41 -10.80 -11.68
N ARG A 122 4.04 -11.97 -11.74
CA ARG A 122 5.04 -12.35 -10.76
C ARG A 122 6.37 -11.65 -11.07
N HIS A 123 6.81 -10.79 -10.16
CA HIS A 123 8.11 -10.11 -10.22
C HIS A 123 9.14 -10.85 -9.37
N GLN A 124 8.77 -11.25 -8.17
CA GLN A 124 9.65 -11.88 -7.19
C GLN A 124 9.70 -13.39 -7.39
N PHE A 125 10.93 -13.92 -7.44
CA PHE A 125 11.18 -15.36 -7.45
C PHE A 125 12.03 -15.80 -6.27
N SER A 126 12.73 -14.86 -5.60
CA SER A 126 13.38 -15.11 -4.31
C SER A 126 12.38 -15.05 -3.16
N ASP A 127 12.79 -15.44 -1.97
CA ASP A 127 11.97 -15.46 -0.78
C ASP A 127 12.21 -14.24 0.15
N SER A 128 13.06 -13.28 -0.25
CA SER A 128 13.56 -12.25 0.67
C SER A 128 13.28 -10.80 0.31
N GLU A 129 12.70 -10.48 -0.85
CA GLU A 129 12.66 -9.09 -1.34
C GLU A 129 11.27 -8.46 -1.39
N CYS A 130 10.24 -9.09 -0.80
CA CYS A 130 8.87 -8.60 -0.86
C CYS A 130 8.69 -7.18 -0.28
N GLY A 131 9.41 -6.86 0.80
CA GLY A 131 9.39 -5.51 1.39
C GLY A 131 9.96 -4.45 0.45
N MET A 132 11.05 -4.78 -0.26
CA MET A 132 11.64 -3.87 -1.24
C MET A 132 10.73 -3.65 -2.45
N TYR A 133 10.08 -4.69 -2.94
CA TYR A 133 9.08 -4.55 -4.01
C TYR A 133 7.94 -3.64 -3.58
N SER A 134 7.46 -3.78 -2.35
CA SER A 134 6.39 -2.95 -1.81
C SER A 134 6.78 -1.48 -1.71
N LEU A 135 7.96 -1.20 -1.17
CA LEU A 135 8.51 0.18 -1.10
C LEU A 135 8.71 0.77 -2.50
N TYR A 136 9.35 0.02 -3.38
CA TYR A 136 9.62 0.47 -4.74
C TYR A 136 8.33 0.77 -5.50
N PHE A 137 7.31 -0.07 -5.35
CA PHE A 137 6.01 0.14 -5.97
C PHE A 137 5.38 1.48 -5.55
N ILE A 138 5.35 1.75 -4.24
CA ILE A 138 4.77 2.99 -3.71
C ILE A 138 5.53 4.21 -4.24
N ILE A 139 6.86 4.15 -4.20
CA ILE A 139 7.72 5.24 -4.71
C ILE A 139 7.49 5.44 -6.22
N TYR A 140 7.44 4.35 -6.98
CA TYR A 140 7.18 4.41 -8.41
C TYR A 140 5.83 5.05 -8.74
N MET A 141 4.76 4.61 -8.05
CA MET A 141 3.43 5.17 -8.25
C MET A 141 3.36 6.64 -7.85
N LEU A 142 4.06 7.02 -6.77
CA LEU A 142 4.14 8.41 -6.33
C LEU A 142 4.80 9.31 -7.39
N LYS A 143 5.87 8.84 -8.02
CA LYS A 143 6.64 9.59 -9.01
C LYS A 143 6.05 9.55 -10.41
N ASN A 144 5.56 8.40 -10.86
CA ASN A 144 5.19 8.16 -12.25
C ASN A 144 3.69 7.96 -12.45
N ASP A 145 2.98 7.48 -11.44
CA ASP A 145 1.54 7.21 -11.46
C ASP A 145 1.09 6.41 -12.70
N ASN A 146 1.87 5.38 -13.05
CA ASN A 146 1.64 4.55 -14.24
C ASN A 146 1.70 3.06 -13.89
N PHE A 147 0.58 2.53 -13.45
CA PHE A 147 0.44 1.12 -13.06
C PHE A 147 0.64 0.17 -14.24
N GLY A 148 0.13 0.53 -15.41
CA GLY A 148 0.29 -0.27 -16.63
C GLY A 148 1.76 -0.46 -16.99
N LYS A 149 2.55 0.61 -16.95
CA LYS A 149 4.00 0.54 -17.21
C LYS A 149 4.72 -0.28 -16.13
N PHE A 150 4.35 -0.12 -14.85
CA PHE A 150 4.94 -0.89 -13.75
C PHE A 150 4.73 -2.39 -13.93
N THR A 151 3.54 -2.81 -14.35
CA THR A 151 3.16 -4.22 -14.47
C THR A 151 3.51 -4.85 -15.82
N LYS A 152 3.91 -4.05 -16.82
CA LYS A 152 4.19 -4.50 -18.18
C LYS A 152 5.37 -5.47 -18.27
N GLN A 153 6.40 -5.25 -17.47
CA GLN A 153 7.61 -6.07 -17.46
C GLN A 153 7.93 -6.55 -16.05
N ARG A 154 8.60 -7.69 -15.97
CA ARG A 154 9.10 -8.19 -14.69
C ARG A 154 10.20 -7.29 -14.15
N ILE A 155 10.08 -6.88 -12.89
CA ILE A 155 11.15 -6.21 -12.14
C ILE A 155 11.91 -7.30 -11.38
N LYS A 156 13.20 -7.47 -11.69
CA LYS A 156 13.99 -8.60 -11.19
C LYS A 156 14.44 -8.42 -9.74
N ASP A 157 14.59 -9.53 -9.04
CA ASP A 157 15.08 -9.56 -7.65
C ASP A 157 16.45 -8.87 -7.47
N ASP A 158 17.36 -9.01 -8.44
CA ASP A 158 18.67 -8.37 -8.39
C ASP A 158 18.59 -6.84 -8.34
N TYR A 159 17.60 -6.25 -9.03
CA TYR A 159 17.36 -4.82 -8.94
C TYR A 159 16.90 -4.41 -7.55
N MET A 160 16.04 -5.21 -6.93
CA MET A 160 15.60 -4.98 -5.56
C MET A 160 16.73 -5.07 -4.56
N LYS A 161 17.65 -6.01 -4.75
CA LYS A 161 18.87 -6.13 -3.91
C LYS A 161 19.76 -4.90 -4.02
N LYS A 162 19.91 -4.33 -5.22
CA LYS A 162 20.63 -3.06 -5.41
C LYS A 162 19.97 -1.90 -4.68
N LEU A 163 18.66 -1.77 -4.81
CA LEU A 163 17.90 -0.71 -4.13
C LEU A 163 17.98 -0.83 -2.61
N ARG A 164 17.94 -2.04 -2.07
CA ARG A 164 18.11 -2.28 -0.63
C ARG A 164 19.44 -1.69 -0.13
N LYS A 165 20.52 -1.92 -0.86
CA LYS A 165 21.83 -1.36 -0.52
C LYS A 165 21.82 0.17 -0.56
N MET A 166 21.16 0.75 -1.56
CA MET A 166 21.07 2.21 -1.68
C MET A 166 20.26 2.86 -0.55
N TYR A 167 19.17 2.23 -0.12
CA TYR A 167 18.28 2.82 0.88
C TYR A 167 18.69 2.54 2.33
N PHE A 168 19.36 1.42 2.59
CA PHE A 168 19.56 0.93 3.96
C PHE A 168 21.01 0.68 4.39
N ASN A 169 21.96 0.67 3.47
CA ASN A 169 23.38 0.49 3.78
C ASN A 169 24.13 1.82 3.60
N HIS A 170 24.03 2.65 4.61
CA HIS A 170 24.85 3.86 4.73
C HIS A 170 26.01 3.63 5.66
#